data_163d8502cbeb17564a0cf5662990222e
#
_entry.id   163d8502cbeb17564a0cf5662990222e
#
_cell.length_a   1.000
_cell.length_b   1.000
_cell.length_c   1.000
_cell.angle_alpha   90.00
_cell.angle_beta   90.00
_cell.angle_gamma   90.00
#
_symmetry.space_group_name_H-M   'P 1'
#
loop_
_entity.id
_entity.type
_entity.pdbx_description
1 polymer ?
#
loop_
_entity_poly.entity_id
_entity_poly.type
_entity_poly.pdbx_seq_one_letter_code
_entity_poly.pdbx_strand_id
1 'polypeptide(L)'
;MVVANNLPNFPIHPDTIKGFLLHNEGMALYKSALACARFGLCVEIGSYCGKSTVYLGTACKEAGSLLVAIDHHRGSEENQPGEEYYDPDLADPSGGMTSLAHFRDTLSRAGLEDCVVPVLTRSELAVQTIAGPVSFVFIDGGHSMPAAMT
;
A
#
# COMPACT_ATOMS: atom_id res chain seq x y z
N MET A 1 34.74 -1.36 -6.49
CA MET A 1 33.46 -1.39 -7.23
C MET A 1 32.48 -0.51 -6.47
N VAL A 2 32.27 0.70 -6.92
CA VAL A 2 31.34 1.65 -6.28
C VAL A 2 29.96 1.14 -6.63
N VAL A 3 29.26 0.58 -5.65
CA VAL A 3 27.81 0.34 -5.77
C VAL A 3 27.18 1.72 -5.87
N ALA A 4 26.74 2.08 -7.06
CA ALA A 4 25.97 3.29 -7.25
C ALA A 4 24.78 3.19 -6.30
N ASN A 5 24.72 4.07 -5.29
CA ASN A 5 23.56 4.27 -4.45
C ASN A 5 22.47 4.91 -5.32
N ASN A 6 21.89 4.13 -6.23
CA ASN A 6 20.71 4.55 -6.96
C ASN A 6 19.55 4.58 -5.95
N LEU A 7 19.34 5.76 -5.38
CA LEU A 7 18.12 6.03 -4.62
C LEU A 7 16.94 5.89 -5.60
N PRO A 8 15.83 5.29 -5.15
CA PRO A 8 14.64 5.16 -5.99
C PRO A 8 14.16 6.54 -6.44
N ASN A 9 13.72 6.62 -7.68
CA ASN A 9 13.09 7.82 -8.19
C ASN A 9 11.59 7.77 -7.89
N PHE A 10 11.14 8.62 -6.97
CA PHE A 10 9.74 8.80 -6.68
C PHE A 10 9.21 10.03 -7.44
N PRO A 11 8.31 9.86 -8.43
CA PRO A 11 7.70 10.99 -9.15
C PRO A 11 6.97 11.99 -8.24
N ILE A 12 6.46 11.50 -7.10
CA ILE A 12 5.94 12.33 -6.00
C ILE A 12 6.70 11.99 -4.72
N HIS A 13 6.94 13.00 -3.88
CA HIS A 13 7.61 12.76 -2.60
C HIS A 13 6.66 12.00 -1.65
N PRO A 14 7.04 10.82 -1.13
CA PRO A 14 6.15 10.02 -0.30
C PRO A 14 5.59 10.74 0.94
N ASP A 15 6.35 11.69 1.51
CA ASP A 15 5.90 12.46 2.68
C ASP A 15 4.75 13.43 2.37
N THR A 16 4.43 13.67 1.10
CA THR A 16 3.25 14.45 0.69
C THR A 16 1.96 13.63 0.69
N ILE A 17 2.06 12.31 0.89
CA ILE A 17 0.93 11.38 0.88
C ILE A 17 0.47 11.17 2.32
N LYS A 18 -0.85 11.24 2.55
CA LYS A 18 -1.45 10.91 3.85
C LYS A 18 -1.07 9.48 4.28
N GLY A 19 -0.64 9.34 5.52
CA GLY A 19 -0.26 8.05 6.12
C GLY A 19 0.80 8.23 7.21
N PHE A 20 1.00 7.19 7.99
CA PHE A 20 1.79 7.23 9.22
C PHE A 20 3.21 6.68 9.06
N LEU A 21 3.51 6.08 7.90
CA LEU A 21 4.80 5.47 7.61
C LEU A 21 5.91 6.54 7.53
N LEU A 22 6.99 6.33 8.26
CA LEU A 22 8.17 7.19 8.18
C LEU A 22 8.99 6.87 6.92
N HIS A 23 9.75 7.85 6.43
CA HIS A 23 10.55 7.68 5.20
C HIS A 23 11.56 6.53 5.31
N ASN A 24 12.25 6.39 6.45
CA ASN A 24 13.21 5.31 6.67
C ASN A 24 12.55 3.93 6.68
N GLU A 25 11.33 3.81 7.21
CA GLU A 25 10.53 2.58 7.17
C GLU A 25 10.11 2.25 5.74
N GLY A 26 9.63 3.26 5.01
CA GLY A 26 9.31 3.13 3.59
C GLY A 26 10.50 2.69 2.74
N MET A 27 11.68 3.23 3.00
CA MET A 27 12.91 2.81 2.32
C MET A 27 13.31 1.37 2.66
N ALA A 28 13.04 0.90 3.89
CA ALA A 28 13.25 -0.49 4.26
C ALA A 28 12.27 -1.42 3.50
N LEU A 29 11.00 -1.02 3.39
CA LEU A 29 10.01 -1.73 2.59
C LEU A 29 10.41 -1.81 1.11
N TYR A 30 10.82 -0.68 0.52
CA TYR A 30 11.30 -0.65 -0.85
C TYR A 30 12.45 -1.63 -1.09
N LYS A 31 13.47 -1.62 -0.24
CA LYS A 31 14.64 -2.51 -0.37
C LYS A 31 14.26 -3.98 -0.23
N SER A 32 13.39 -4.30 0.73
CA SER A 32 12.93 -5.67 0.97
C SER A 32 12.09 -6.19 -0.19
N ALA A 33 11.15 -5.38 -0.68
CA ALA A 33 10.33 -5.73 -1.83
C ALA A 33 11.18 -5.89 -3.11
N LEU A 34 12.13 -4.99 -3.35
CA LEU A 34 13.02 -5.06 -4.52
C LEU A 34 13.83 -6.36 -4.55
N ALA A 35 14.30 -6.82 -3.40
CA ALA A 35 15.04 -8.07 -3.28
C ALA A 35 14.19 -9.31 -3.62
N CYS A 36 12.88 -9.25 -3.37
CA CYS A 36 11.95 -10.36 -3.51
C CYS A 36 11.14 -10.34 -4.81
N ALA A 37 10.81 -9.15 -5.34
CA ALA A 37 9.82 -8.94 -6.39
C ALA A 37 10.07 -9.75 -7.68
N ARG A 38 11.32 -10.04 -8.01
CA ARG A 38 11.68 -10.85 -9.18
C ARG A 38 11.26 -12.33 -9.06
N PHE A 39 10.93 -12.79 -7.85
CA PHE A 39 10.60 -14.21 -7.61
C PHE A 39 9.09 -14.47 -7.57
N GLY A 40 8.26 -13.45 -7.60
CA GLY A 40 6.80 -13.59 -7.57
C GLY A 40 6.10 -12.27 -7.30
N LEU A 41 4.80 -12.36 -7.05
CA LEU A 41 3.98 -11.21 -6.71
C LEU A 41 4.39 -10.64 -5.35
N CYS A 42 4.32 -9.32 -5.23
CA CYS A 42 4.29 -8.65 -3.95
C CYS A 42 2.82 -8.35 -3.59
N VAL A 43 2.48 -8.46 -2.32
CA VAL A 43 1.14 -8.22 -1.81
C VAL A 43 1.21 -7.21 -0.66
N GLU A 44 0.34 -6.22 -0.71
CA GLU A 44 0.10 -5.27 0.36
C GLU A 44 -1.32 -5.44 0.89
N ILE A 45 -1.49 -5.54 2.20
CA ILE A 45 -2.79 -5.59 2.87
C ILE A 45 -2.91 -4.34 3.74
N GLY A 46 -3.87 -3.46 3.38
CA GLY A 46 -4.00 -2.15 3.97
C GLY A 46 -3.18 -1.10 3.25
N SER A 47 -3.75 -0.50 2.21
CA SER A 47 -3.05 0.49 1.37
C SER A 47 -3.35 1.93 1.77
N TYR A 48 -4.49 2.19 2.42
CA TYR A 48 -4.94 3.51 2.85
C TYR A 48 -4.89 4.53 1.69
N CYS A 49 -4.13 5.63 1.83
CA CYS A 49 -3.95 6.62 0.77
C CYS A 49 -2.77 6.33 -0.17
N GLY A 50 -2.08 5.20 0.00
CA GLY A 50 -1.04 4.73 -0.91
C GLY A 50 0.39 5.13 -0.54
N LYS A 51 0.67 5.59 0.68
CA LYS A 51 2.03 6.00 1.07
C LYS A 51 3.02 4.84 1.03
N SER A 52 2.70 3.70 1.65
CA SER A 52 3.50 2.47 1.56
C SER A 52 3.50 1.88 0.15
N THR A 53 2.36 2.01 -0.55
CA THR A 53 2.20 1.54 -1.93
C THR A 53 3.21 2.18 -2.89
N VAL A 54 3.57 3.45 -2.68
CA VAL A 54 4.58 4.13 -3.51
C VAL A 54 5.94 3.47 -3.37
N TYR A 55 6.37 3.11 -2.17
CA TYR A 55 7.63 2.41 -1.96
C TYR A 55 7.62 1.00 -2.55
N LEU A 56 6.58 0.23 -2.25
CA LEU A 56 6.43 -1.14 -2.72
C LEU A 56 6.21 -1.22 -4.23
N GLY A 57 5.36 -0.35 -4.77
CA GLY A 57 5.05 -0.29 -6.20
C GLY A 57 6.27 0.14 -7.02
N THR A 58 7.07 1.09 -6.53
CA THR A 58 8.32 1.49 -7.18
C THR A 58 9.30 0.32 -7.24
N ALA A 59 9.44 -0.43 -6.15
CA ALA A 59 10.28 -1.63 -6.13
C ALA A 59 9.80 -2.69 -7.15
N CYS A 60 8.51 -2.94 -7.20
CA CYS A 60 7.92 -3.89 -8.17
C CYS A 60 8.11 -3.42 -9.61
N LYS A 61 7.91 -2.13 -9.88
CA LYS A 61 8.12 -1.55 -11.21
C LYS A 61 9.56 -1.72 -11.68
N GLU A 62 10.53 -1.43 -10.81
CA GLU A 62 11.96 -1.60 -11.13
C GLU A 62 12.33 -3.08 -11.35
N ALA A 63 11.71 -3.98 -10.62
CA ALA A 63 11.94 -5.43 -10.76
C ALA A 63 11.17 -6.07 -11.93
N GLY A 64 10.30 -5.31 -12.61
CA GLY A 64 9.42 -5.85 -13.66
C GLY A 64 8.33 -6.80 -13.13
N SER A 65 7.87 -6.58 -11.90
CA SER A 65 6.85 -7.38 -11.21
C SER A 65 5.59 -6.56 -10.91
N LEU A 66 4.61 -7.18 -10.25
CA LEU A 66 3.35 -6.57 -9.86
C LEU A 66 3.22 -6.49 -8.36
N LEU A 67 2.60 -5.41 -7.89
CA LEU A 67 2.10 -5.28 -6.53
C LEU A 67 0.58 -5.44 -6.54
N VAL A 68 0.07 -6.38 -5.76
CA VAL A 68 -1.37 -6.52 -5.49
C VAL A 68 -1.66 -5.75 -4.20
N ALA A 69 -2.40 -4.66 -4.30
CA ALA A 69 -2.75 -3.79 -3.18
C ALA A 69 -4.20 -4.04 -2.75
N ILE A 70 -4.36 -4.69 -1.61
CA ILE A 70 -5.65 -5.13 -1.08
C ILE A 70 -6.11 -4.17 0.00
N ASP A 71 -7.22 -3.49 -0.25
CA ASP A 71 -7.87 -2.63 0.74
C ASP A 71 -9.35 -2.43 0.36
N HIS A 72 -10.25 -2.47 1.32
CA HIS A 72 -11.65 -2.10 1.07
C HIS A 72 -11.86 -0.58 1.08
N HIS A 73 -10.88 0.20 1.51
CA HIS A 73 -10.85 1.66 1.55
C HIS A 73 -11.94 2.32 2.40
N ARG A 74 -12.50 1.59 3.36
CA ARG A 74 -13.50 2.09 4.33
C ARG A 74 -12.91 2.36 5.70
N GLY A 75 -11.59 2.18 5.85
CA GLY A 75 -10.88 2.31 7.12
C GLY A 75 -11.13 1.17 8.09
N SER A 76 -10.26 1.07 9.10
CA SER A 76 -10.45 0.21 10.27
C SER A 76 -11.34 0.88 11.30
N GLU A 77 -11.57 0.20 12.42
CA GLU A 77 -12.29 0.76 13.56
C GLU A 77 -11.67 2.07 14.07
N GLU A 78 -10.34 2.14 14.04
CA GLU A 78 -9.54 3.30 14.50
C GLU A 78 -9.67 4.55 13.61
N ASN A 79 -10.17 4.40 12.39
CA ASN A 79 -10.34 5.49 11.42
C ASN A 79 -11.74 6.09 11.39
N GLN A 80 -12.67 5.56 12.18
CA GLN A 80 -14.07 6.02 12.16
C GLN A 80 -14.24 7.35 12.89
N PRO A 81 -15.33 8.10 12.63
CA PRO A 81 -15.60 9.36 13.33
C PRO A 81 -15.55 9.21 14.86
N GLY A 82 -14.73 10.03 15.53
CA GLY A 82 -14.52 10.00 16.98
C GLY A 82 -13.34 9.15 17.44
N GLU A 83 -12.70 8.41 16.56
CA GLU A 83 -11.54 7.58 16.87
C GLU A 83 -10.21 8.31 16.62
N GLU A 84 -9.11 7.73 17.14
CA GLU A 84 -7.78 8.38 17.19
C GLU A 84 -7.22 8.75 15.81
N TYR A 85 -7.46 7.91 14.80
CA TYR A 85 -6.92 8.09 13.45
C TYR A 85 -7.98 8.58 12.45
N TYR A 86 -9.06 9.18 12.94
CA TYR A 86 -10.06 9.79 12.06
C TYR A 86 -9.50 11.02 11.34
N ASP A 87 -9.67 11.03 10.01
CA ASP A 87 -9.32 12.18 9.17
C ASP A 87 -10.59 12.72 8.49
N PRO A 88 -11.03 13.96 8.82
CA PRO A 88 -12.21 14.56 8.21
C PRO A 88 -12.13 14.72 6.69
N ASP A 89 -10.91 14.83 6.12
CA ASP A 89 -10.72 14.92 4.66
C ASP A 89 -11.09 13.63 3.93
N LEU A 90 -11.18 12.52 4.67
CA LEU A 90 -11.56 11.22 4.14
C LEU A 90 -13.02 10.84 4.43
N ALA A 91 -13.81 11.78 4.96
CA ALA A 91 -15.23 11.54 5.23
C ALA A 91 -15.97 11.19 3.94
N ASP A 92 -16.74 10.09 3.98
CA ASP A 92 -17.61 9.70 2.87
C ASP A 92 -18.99 10.36 3.06
N PRO A 93 -19.53 11.06 2.04
CA PRO A 93 -20.87 11.64 2.11
C PRO A 93 -21.98 10.62 2.42
N SER A 94 -21.76 9.35 2.09
CA SER A 94 -22.70 8.25 2.39
C SER A 94 -22.56 7.68 3.81
N GLY A 95 -21.62 8.19 4.60
CA GLY A 95 -21.30 7.75 5.96
C GLY A 95 -19.96 7.02 6.07
N GLY A 96 -19.32 7.17 7.23
CA GLY A 96 -17.98 6.61 7.48
C GLY A 96 -16.88 7.37 6.74
N MET A 97 -15.85 6.64 6.29
CA MET A 97 -14.71 7.22 5.57
C MET A 97 -14.41 6.42 4.30
N THR A 98 -13.69 7.07 3.36
CA THR A 98 -13.13 6.41 2.19
C THR A 98 -11.77 7.00 1.82
N SER A 99 -10.79 6.15 1.60
CA SER A 99 -9.45 6.54 1.12
C SER A 99 -9.26 6.28 -0.38
N LEU A 100 -10.26 5.74 -1.07
CA LEU A 100 -10.13 5.25 -2.45
C LEU A 100 -9.71 6.34 -3.44
N ALA A 101 -10.32 7.52 -3.37
CA ALA A 101 -10.00 8.62 -4.28
C ALA A 101 -8.55 9.10 -4.09
N HIS A 102 -8.10 9.21 -2.84
CA HIS A 102 -6.71 9.56 -2.50
C HIS A 102 -5.72 8.49 -2.98
N PHE A 103 -6.06 7.22 -2.78
CA PHE A 103 -5.25 6.11 -3.25
C PHE A 103 -5.09 6.12 -4.78
N ARG A 104 -6.16 6.32 -5.53
CA ARG A 104 -6.12 6.41 -6.99
C ARG A 104 -5.31 7.60 -7.48
N ASP A 105 -5.47 8.77 -6.86
CA ASP A 105 -4.66 9.95 -7.15
C ASP A 105 -3.16 9.68 -6.91
N THR A 106 -2.84 9.02 -5.80
CA THR A 106 -1.46 8.62 -5.47
C THR A 106 -0.87 7.72 -6.57
N LEU A 107 -1.58 6.69 -7.01
CA LEU A 107 -1.09 5.78 -8.06
C LEU A 107 -0.83 6.53 -9.37
N SER A 108 -1.75 7.40 -9.77
CA SER A 108 -1.64 8.17 -11.00
C SER A 108 -0.43 9.11 -10.94
N ARG A 109 -0.29 9.89 -9.87
CA ARG A 109 0.81 10.84 -9.68
C ARG A 109 2.17 10.16 -9.51
N ALA A 110 2.20 8.98 -8.92
CA ALA A 110 3.42 8.18 -8.77
C ALA A 110 3.78 7.37 -10.02
N GLY A 111 2.93 7.35 -11.05
CA GLY A 111 3.17 6.58 -12.27
C GLY A 111 3.18 5.07 -12.04
N LEU A 112 2.31 4.57 -11.15
CA LEU A 112 2.26 3.18 -10.72
C LEU A 112 1.05 2.40 -11.22
N GLU A 113 0.20 3.01 -12.05
CA GLU A 113 -1.03 2.37 -12.55
C GLU A 113 -0.76 1.16 -13.47
N ASP A 114 0.46 1.03 -14.00
CA ASP A 114 0.90 -0.07 -14.85
C ASP A 114 1.49 -1.27 -14.08
N CYS A 115 1.74 -1.14 -12.78
CA CYS A 115 2.36 -2.21 -11.99
C CYS A 115 1.65 -2.49 -10.64
N VAL A 116 0.76 -1.63 -10.19
CA VAL A 116 -0.06 -1.84 -9.00
C VAL A 116 -1.46 -2.28 -9.40
N VAL A 117 -1.89 -3.42 -8.87
CA VAL A 117 -3.23 -3.99 -9.08
C VAL A 117 -4.07 -3.76 -7.82
N PRO A 118 -4.96 -2.75 -7.80
CA PRO A 118 -5.85 -2.54 -6.66
C PRO A 118 -6.91 -3.66 -6.58
N VAL A 119 -7.08 -4.20 -5.38
CA VAL A 119 -8.14 -5.17 -5.09
C VAL A 119 -9.04 -4.60 -4.00
N LEU A 120 -10.20 -4.10 -4.42
CA LEU A 120 -11.16 -3.37 -3.59
C LEU A 120 -12.06 -4.34 -2.82
N THR A 121 -11.52 -4.97 -1.81
CA THR A 121 -12.26 -5.89 -0.96
C THR A 121 -11.51 -6.16 0.36
N ARG A 122 -12.11 -6.96 1.21
CA ARG A 122 -11.49 -7.44 2.45
C ARG A 122 -10.45 -8.52 2.13
N SER A 123 -9.40 -8.60 2.94
CA SER A 123 -8.28 -9.51 2.73
C SER A 123 -8.70 -10.98 2.65
N GLU A 124 -9.69 -11.40 3.45
CA GLU A 124 -10.20 -12.78 3.50
C GLU A 124 -10.80 -13.24 2.17
N LEU A 125 -11.37 -12.30 1.41
CA LEU A 125 -11.90 -12.59 0.07
C LEU A 125 -10.82 -12.49 -0.99
N ALA A 126 -9.97 -11.48 -0.88
CA ALA A 126 -8.91 -11.23 -1.85
C ALA A 126 -7.94 -12.39 -1.96
N VAL A 127 -7.54 -13.01 -0.83
CA VAL A 127 -6.59 -14.13 -0.81
C VAL A 127 -7.05 -15.32 -1.64
N GLN A 128 -8.35 -15.51 -1.79
CA GLN A 128 -8.92 -16.59 -2.60
C GLN A 128 -8.76 -16.36 -4.12
N THR A 129 -8.44 -15.15 -4.53
CA THR A 129 -8.28 -14.79 -5.95
C THR A 129 -6.83 -14.69 -6.39
N ILE A 130 -5.89 -14.72 -5.44
CA ILE A 130 -4.46 -14.66 -5.75
C ILE A 130 -3.99 -16.01 -6.25
N ALA A 131 -3.52 -16.03 -7.50
CA ALA A 131 -2.94 -17.20 -8.12
C ALA A 131 -1.44 -16.96 -8.41
N GLY A 132 -0.63 -17.97 -8.16
CA GLY A 132 0.81 -17.94 -8.42
C GLY A 132 1.66 -17.69 -7.18
N PRO A 133 2.98 -17.68 -7.33
CA PRO A 133 3.89 -17.50 -6.21
C PRO A 133 3.85 -16.05 -5.68
N VAL A 134 3.73 -15.92 -4.39
CA VAL A 134 3.87 -14.66 -3.65
C VAL A 134 5.25 -14.64 -3.03
N SER A 135 6.03 -13.62 -3.31
CA SER A 135 7.42 -13.50 -2.85
C SER A 135 7.60 -12.51 -1.70
N PHE A 136 6.65 -11.61 -1.50
CA PHE A 136 6.68 -10.59 -0.46
C PHE A 136 5.27 -10.23 -0.02
N VAL A 137 5.05 -10.11 1.27
CA VAL A 137 3.77 -9.65 1.85
C VAL A 137 4.06 -8.58 2.89
N PHE A 138 3.39 -7.44 2.75
CA PHE A 138 3.34 -6.39 3.77
C PHE A 138 1.92 -6.25 4.30
N ILE A 139 1.76 -6.39 5.61
CA ILE A 139 0.46 -6.33 6.28
C ILE A 139 0.44 -5.09 7.17
N ASP A 140 -0.36 -4.12 6.80
CA ASP A 140 -0.58 -2.86 7.52
C ASP A 140 -2.10 -2.55 7.60
N GLY A 141 -2.89 -3.59 7.83
CA GLY A 141 -4.32 -3.48 8.08
C GLY A 141 -4.65 -3.06 9.51
N GLY A 142 -5.92 -3.20 9.90
CA GLY A 142 -6.37 -2.86 11.25
C GLY A 142 -5.57 -3.59 12.34
N HIS A 143 -5.25 -2.88 13.42
CA HIS A 143 -4.39 -3.37 14.50
C HIS A 143 -5.18 -4.04 15.63
N SER A 144 -6.50 -4.21 15.51
CA SER A 144 -7.28 -4.95 16.49
C SER A 144 -6.94 -6.44 16.49
N MET A 145 -7.06 -7.11 17.64
CA MET A 145 -6.83 -8.55 17.73
C MET A 145 -7.66 -9.37 16.72
N PRO A 146 -8.96 -9.08 16.48
CA PRO A 146 -9.71 -9.73 15.41
C PRO A 146 -9.13 -9.52 14.01
N ALA A 147 -8.63 -8.32 13.70
CA ALA A 147 -8.03 -8.02 12.40
C ALA A 147 -6.70 -8.76 12.19
N ALA A 148 -5.90 -8.93 13.25
CA ALA A 148 -4.61 -9.62 13.17
C ALA A 148 -4.75 -11.15 13.04
N MET A 149 -5.92 -11.70 13.36
CA MET A 149 -6.20 -13.15 13.30
C MET A 149 -6.90 -13.59 12.01
N THR A 150 -7.21 -12.66 11.10
CA THR A 150 -7.88 -12.91 9.83
C THR A 150 -6.88 -13.03 8.70
#